data_a160a0fac26cf292e4f9923f35e70e19
#
_entry.id   a160a0fac26cf292e4f9923f35e70e19
#
_cell.length_a   1.000
_cell.length_b   1.000
_cell.length_c   1.000
_cell.angle_alpha   90.00
_cell.angle_beta   90.00
_cell.angle_gamma   90.00
#
_symmetry.space_group_name_H-M   'P 1'
#
loop_
_entity.id
_entity.type
_entity.pdbx_description
1 polymer ?
#
loop_
_entity_poly.entity_id
_entity_poly.type
_entity_poly.pdbx_seq_one_letter_code
_entity_poly.pdbx_strand_id
1 'polypeptide(L)'
;MGKVKYLLTLLFMLFLLAACSDSSTDAPTTEADGETTGESAEGGTAKYAFVFKNTGNPYGEKMYEGFEKAINEAGGEVIYRSPDQPTAEGQIQIIEQLITQKVSAIAIAANDNDALEPVLKKAMQNGIKVISVDSAVNSNSRMLHVNQANPERIGRVQIQALGEMINYEGKIAVLSATSQATNQNLWIEWMQEELKDPKYAKMELVKVAYGDDLRDKSVSETEALLKTYPDLKGIIAPTTVGIAAAGKVLTDKGLAGKIALTGLGLPSEMASYIENGVSPWMYLWNPIDVGYAAAYASVELVNGKTGALGESFEIGDLGSFEVVEDGEGAQIMLGDPFKFDSSNINEWKDVY
;
A
#
# COMPACT_ATOMS: atom_id res chain seq x y z
N MET A 1 6.74 21.00 -65.03
CA MET A 1 5.93 20.33 -66.03
C MET A 1 5.24 19.18 -65.35
N GLY A 2 3.93 18.98 -65.20
CA GLY A 2 2.78 19.66 -65.76
C GLY A 2 1.59 19.33 -64.89
N LYS A 3 0.70 20.27 -64.84
CA LYS A 3 -0.64 20.24 -64.23
C LYS A 3 -1.55 19.22 -64.87
N VAL A 4 -2.54 18.68 -64.16
CA VAL A 4 -3.93 18.54 -64.65
C VAL A 4 -4.90 18.51 -63.47
N LYS A 5 -5.85 19.42 -63.51
CA LYS A 5 -7.09 19.62 -62.79
C LYS A 5 -8.20 18.72 -63.40
N TYR A 6 -9.27 18.54 -62.66
CA TYR A 6 -10.72 18.60 -63.00
C TYR A 6 -11.49 17.89 -61.87
N LEU A 7 -12.38 18.49 -61.22
CA LEU A 7 -13.63 19.22 -61.36
C LEU A 7 -14.88 18.35 -61.00
N LEU A 8 -15.58 18.85 -60.00
CA LEU A 8 -17.00 18.87 -59.70
C LEU A 8 -17.91 17.75 -60.25
N THR A 9 -18.78 17.18 -59.39
CA THR A 9 -20.24 17.29 -59.65
C THR A 9 -21.04 17.19 -58.35
N LEU A 10 -21.86 18.18 -58.10
CA LEU A 10 -22.94 18.42 -57.12
C LEU A 10 -24.18 17.66 -57.64
N LEU A 11 -24.93 16.93 -56.76
CA LEU A 11 -26.32 16.63 -57.04
C LEU A 11 -27.18 16.76 -55.80
N PHE A 12 -27.97 17.81 -55.83
CA PHE A 12 -29.07 18.19 -54.92
C PHE A 12 -30.30 17.38 -55.33
N MET A 13 -31.01 16.78 -54.35
CA MET A 13 -32.38 16.42 -54.55
C MET A 13 -33.21 16.64 -53.27
N LEU A 14 -33.95 17.72 -53.29
CA LEU A 14 -35.06 18.07 -52.42
C LEU A 14 -36.28 17.17 -52.79
N PHE A 15 -37.00 16.69 -51.76
CA PHE A 15 -38.44 16.46 -51.90
C PHE A 15 -39.20 16.95 -50.69
N LEU A 16 -40.22 17.75 -51.02
CA LEU A 16 -41.10 18.51 -50.14
C LEU A 16 -42.40 17.74 -49.79
N LEU A 17 -42.82 17.91 -48.55
CA LEU A 17 -44.18 18.19 -48.03
C LEU A 17 -45.39 17.33 -48.53
N ALA A 18 -46.12 16.82 -47.52
CA ALA A 18 -47.59 17.02 -47.46
C ALA A 18 -48.05 16.99 -46.01
N ALA A 19 -48.71 18.06 -45.61
CA ALA A 19 -49.46 18.25 -44.38
C ALA A 19 -50.92 17.94 -44.64
N CYS A 20 -51.70 17.62 -43.56
CA CYS A 20 -53.07 17.99 -43.25
C CYS A 20 -53.50 17.22 -41.99
N SER A 21 -53.72 17.84 -40.78
CA SER A 21 -54.94 18.49 -40.29
C SER A 21 -56.09 17.48 -40.09
N ASP A 22 -56.55 17.24 -38.84
CA ASP A 22 -57.48 18.05 -38.05
C ASP A 22 -57.85 17.40 -36.70
N SER A 23 -57.87 18.24 -35.68
CA SER A 23 -58.73 18.48 -34.54
C SER A 23 -59.39 17.33 -33.72
N SER A 24 -59.22 17.31 -32.43
CA SER A 24 -60.04 17.87 -31.35
C SER A 24 -60.00 17.02 -30.05
N THR A 25 -59.76 17.73 -28.94
CA THR A 25 -60.28 17.63 -27.56
C THR A 25 -60.28 16.27 -26.84
N ASP A 26 -59.46 16.16 -25.78
CA ASP A 26 -59.85 16.22 -24.35
C ASP A 26 -58.67 15.77 -23.47
N ALA A 27 -58.32 16.56 -22.48
CA ALA A 27 -57.47 16.16 -21.38
C ALA A 27 -58.22 15.27 -20.37
N PRO A 28 -57.51 14.34 -19.69
CA PRO A 28 -57.17 14.62 -18.31
C PRO A 28 -55.75 14.17 -17.89
N THR A 29 -55.26 14.91 -16.94
CA THR A 29 -54.08 14.71 -16.06
C THR A 29 -53.80 13.25 -15.70
N THR A 30 -52.53 12.82 -15.90
CA THR A 30 -51.90 11.79 -15.09
C THR A 30 -50.40 12.04 -14.99
N GLU A 31 -49.87 11.78 -13.82
CA GLU A 31 -48.57 12.02 -13.25
C GLU A 31 -47.39 11.58 -14.14
N ALA A 32 -46.37 12.41 -14.19
CA ALA A 32 -45.11 12.10 -14.81
C ALA A 32 -44.26 11.30 -13.82
N ASP A 33 -44.15 10.00 -13.98
CA ASP A 33 -43.07 9.19 -13.50
C ASP A 33 -41.83 9.53 -14.30
N GLY A 34 -40.90 10.24 -13.67
CA GLY A 34 -39.58 10.50 -14.19
C GLY A 34 -38.71 9.26 -14.02
N GLU A 35 -38.73 8.34 -14.94
CA GLU A 35 -37.65 7.37 -15.12
C GLU A 35 -36.40 8.13 -15.56
N THR A 36 -35.52 8.42 -14.61
CA THR A 36 -34.11 8.70 -14.86
C THR A 36 -33.48 7.39 -15.32
N THR A 37 -33.48 7.17 -16.63
CA THR A 37 -32.58 6.17 -17.22
C THR A 37 -31.15 6.63 -16.98
N GLY A 38 -30.53 6.07 -15.92
CA GLY A 38 -29.10 6.12 -15.75
C GLY A 38 -28.46 5.47 -16.97
N GLU A 39 -27.71 6.25 -17.71
CA GLU A 39 -26.85 5.80 -18.77
C GLU A 39 -25.89 4.77 -18.18
N SER A 40 -26.18 3.47 -18.38
CA SER A 40 -25.25 2.39 -18.09
C SER A 40 -24.06 2.58 -19.00
N ALA A 41 -22.89 2.91 -18.40
CA ALA A 41 -21.62 2.93 -19.07
C ALA A 41 -21.44 1.63 -19.87
N GLU A 42 -20.92 1.74 -21.09
CA GLU A 42 -20.56 0.61 -21.96
C GLU A 42 -19.78 -0.43 -21.16
N GLY A 43 -20.26 -1.67 -21.15
CA GLY A 43 -19.79 -2.77 -20.30
C GLY A 43 -18.40 -3.28 -20.63
N GLY A 44 -17.37 -2.52 -20.28
CA GLY A 44 -15.99 -3.02 -20.19
C GLY A 44 -15.73 -3.60 -18.81
N THR A 45 -14.89 -4.64 -18.72
CA THR A 45 -14.42 -5.19 -17.44
C THR A 45 -13.74 -4.10 -16.63
N ALA A 46 -14.11 -3.96 -15.35
CA ALA A 46 -13.51 -2.97 -14.46
C ALA A 46 -12.01 -3.27 -14.25
N LYS A 47 -11.18 -2.22 -14.30
CA LYS A 47 -9.72 -2.31 -14.19
C LYS A 47 -9.28 -1.80 -12.84
N TYR A 48 -8.51 -2.61 -12.14
CA TYR A 48 -8.02 -2.32 -10.80
C TYR A 48 -6.49 -2.29 -10.82
N ALA A 49 -5.91 -1.17 -10.45
CA ALA A 49 -4.46 -1.02 -10.43
C ALA A 49 -3.92 -1.12 -9.00
N PHE A 50 -2.87 -1.92 -8.84
CA PHE A 50 -2.05 -1.96 -7.64
C PHE A 50 -0.70 -1.30 -7.91
N VAL A 51 -0.38 -0.23 -7.17
CA VAL A 51 0.86 0.54 -7.31
C VAL A 51 1.70 0.37 -6.05
N PHE A 52 2.83 -0.33 -6.18
CA PHE A 52 3.74 -0.54 -5.05
C PHE A 52 4.93 0.43 -5.07
N LYS A 53 5.75 0.42 -4.01
CA LYS A 53 6.85 1.37 -3.78
C LYS A 53 7.98 1.27 -4.78
N ASN A 54 8.40 0.02 -5.11
CA ASN A 54 9.47 -0.28 -6.05
C ASN A 54 9.38 -1.71 -6.56
N THR A 55 10.01 -2.01 -7.69
CA THR A 55 10.11 -3.36 -8.24
C THR A 55 11.02 -4.25 -7.40
N GLY A 56 10.76 -5.55 -7.41
CA GLY A 56 11.62 -6.57 -6.77
C GLY A 56 11.60 -6.54 -5.24
N ASN A 57 10.58 -5.94 -4.63
CA ASN A 57 10.36 -5.98 -3.20
C ASN A 57 9.50 -7.20 -2.84
N PRO A 58 10.05 -8.22 -2.14
CA PRO A 58 9.32 -9.47 -1.89
C PRO A 58 8.01 -9.28 -1.10
N TYR A 59 7.96 -8.31 -0.20
CA TYR A 59 6.74 -7.97 0.52
C TYR A 59 5.64 -7.43 -0.42
N GLY A 60 6.02 -6.54 -1.35
CA GLY A 60 5.11 -6.01 -2.37
C GLY A 60 4.57 -7.08 -3.32
N GLU A 61 5.41 -8.05 -3.69
CA GLU A 61 4.99 -9.20 -4.52
C GLU A 61 3.94 -10.06 -3.80
N LYS A 62 4.10 -10.28 -2.47
CA LYS A 62 3.10 -11.00 -1.68
C LYS A 62 1.79 -10.23 -1.51
N MET A 63 1.84 -8.92 -1.37
CA MET A 63 0.63 -8.08 -1.40
C MET A 63 -0.07 -8.17 -2.76
N TYR A 64 0.70 -8.13 -3.86
CA TYR A 64 0.14 -8.26 -5.19
C TYR A 64 -0.54 -9.62 -5.40
N GLU A 65 0.04 -10.72 -4.91
CA GLU A 65 -0.57 -12.05 -4.95
C GLU A 65 -2.00 -12.05 -4.36
N GLY A 66 -2.18 -11.43 -3.20
CA GLY A 66 -3.49 -11.28 -2.57
C GLY A 66 -4.43 -10.36 -3.36
N PHE A 67 -3.91 -9.25 -3.86
CA PHE A 67 -4.68 -8.31 -4.66
C PHE A 67 -5.19 -8.94 -5.96
N GLU A 68 -4.31 -9.66 -6.68
CA GLU A 68 -4.65 -10.36 -7.91
C GLU A 68 -5.71 -11.44 -7.68
N LYS A 69 -5.56 -12.25 -6.61
CA LYS A 69 -6.55 -13.26 -6.23
C LYS A 69 -7.94 -12.63 -6.07
N ALA A 70 -8.06 -11.58 -5.28
CA ALA A 70 -9.34 -10.94 -4.99
C ALA A 70 -9.98 -10.28 -6.22
N ILE A 71 -9.20 -9.61 -7.08
CA ILE A 71 -9.73 -9.00 -8.31
C ILE A 71 -10.21 -10.09 -9.29
N ASN A 72 -9.48 -11.20 -9.40
CA ASN A 72 -9.91 -12.33 -10.23
C ASN A 72 -11.22 -12.96 -9.70
N GLU A 73 -11.39 -13.09 -8.39
CA GLU A 73 -12.64 -13.55 -7.77
C GLU A 73 -13.79 -12.61 -8.08
N ALA A 74 -13.54 -11.28 -8.12
CA ALA A 74 -14.53 -10.27 -8.46
C ALA A 74 -14.79 -10.12 -9.98
N GLY A 75 -14.05 -10.85 -10.83
CA GLY A 75 -14.19 -10.81 -12.29
C GLY A 75 -13.64 -9.51 -12.93
N GLY A 76 -12.72 -8.83 -12.26
CA GLY A 76 -12.04 -7.62 -12.75
C GLY A 76 -10.77 -7.91 -13.55
N GLU A 77 -10.20 -6.86 -14.15
CA GLU A 77 -8.88 -6.87 -14.78
C GLU A 77 -7.86 -6.23 -13.80
N VAL A 78 -6.75 -6.92 -13.52
CA VAL A 78 -5.72 -6.42 -12.62
C VAL A 78 -4.56 -5.79 -13.39
N ILE A 79 -4.01 -4.70 -12.84
CA ILE A 79 -2.83 -4.00 -13.36
C ILE A 79 -1.84 -3.82 -12.20
N TYR A 80 -0.68 -4.48 -12.26
CA TYR A 80 0.41 -4.25 -11.30
C TYR A 80 1.44 -3.29 -11.88
N ARG A 81 1.81 -2.28 -11.11
CA ARG A 81 2.87 -1.32 -11.47
C ARG A 81 3.69 -0.94 -10.24
N SER A 82 4.98 -0.77 -10.44
CA SER A 82 5.89 -0.19 -9.45
C SER A 82 7.06 0.49 -10.16
N PRO A 83 7.61 1.58 -9.63
CA PRO A 83 8.80 2.21 -10.19
C PRO A 83 10.05 1.36 -9.89
N ASP A 84 11.12 1.53 -10.67
CA ASP A 84 12.39 0.84 -10.43
C ASP A 84 13.08 1.30 -9.15
N GLN A 85 12.85 2.54 -8.76
CA GLN A 85 13.37 3.15 -7.53
C GLN A 85 12.22 3.60 -6.63
N PRO A 86 12.36 3.54 -5.30
CA PRO A 86 11.30 3.93 -4.36
C PRO A 86 11.15 5.45 -4.28
N THR A 87 10.66 6.07 -5.36
CA THR A 87 10.48 7.52 -5.48
C THR A 87 9.05 7.90 -5.80
N ALA A 88 8.61 9.05 -5.30
CA ALA A 88 7.29 9.59 -5.61
C ALA A 88 7.16 9.94 -7.10
N GLU A 89 8.22 10.44 -7.74
CA GLU A 89 8.23 10.80 -9.17
C GLU A 89 7.92 9.59 -10.04
N GLY A 90 8.50 8.41 -9.72
CA GLY A 90 8.21 7.17 -10.42
C GLY A 90 6.73 6.77 -10.27
N GLN A 91 6.17 6.90 -9.07
CA GLN A 91 4.75 6.62 -8.83
C GLN A 91 3.83 7.64 -9.52
N ILE A 92 4.18 8.93 -9.55
CA ILE A 92 3.43 9.97 -10.27
C ILE A 92 3.30 9.63 -11.75
N GLN A 93 4.39 9.24 -12.40
CA GLN A 93 4.37 8.84 -13.82
C GLN A 93 3.45 7.64 -14.07
N ILE A 94 3.46 6.67 -13.18
CA ILE A 94 2.57 5.49 -13.24
C ILE A 94 1.11 5.93 -13.09
N ILE A 95 0.78 6.74 -12.10
CA ILE A 95 -0.59 7.20 -11.83
C ILE A 95 -1.12 8.02 -13.04
N GLU A 96 -0.31 8.88 -13.66
CA GLU A 96 -0.69 9.62 -14.87
C GLU A 96 -1.06 8.68 -16.04
N GLN A 97 -0.33 7.57 -16.19
CA GLN A 97 -0.65 6.55 -17.20
C GLN A 97 -1.97 5.84 -16.86
N LEU A 98 -2.19 5.50 -15.57
CA LEU A 98 -3.43 4.86 -15.12
C LEU A 98 -4.65 5.76 -15.29
N ILE A 99 -4.51 7.08 -15.06
CA ILE A 99 -5.55 8.07 -15.36
C ILE A 99 -5.90 8.05 -16.84
N THR A 100 -4.89 8.03 -17.71
CA THR A 100 -5.09 7.98 -19.16
C THR A 100 -5.78 6.68 -19.61
N GLN A 101 -5.49 5.56 -18.93
CA GLN A 101 -6.12 4.26 -19.17
C GLN A 101 -7.54 4.17 -18.58
N LYS A 102 -7.99 5.17 -17.84
CA LYS A 102 -9.32 5.24 -17.19
C LYS A 102 -9.59 4.00 -16.34
N VAL A 103 -8.64 3.61 -15.48
CA VAL A 103 -8.85 2.51 -14.55
C VAL A 103 -9.98 2.83 -13.58
N SER A 104 -10.66 1.81 -13.06
CA SER A 104 -11.78 1.97 -12.12
C SER A 104 -11.31 2.35 -10.73
N ALA A 105 -10.18 1.76 -10.29
CA ALA A 105 -9.58 2.06 -9.00
C ALA A 105 -8.05 1.96 -9.03
N ILE A 106 -7.41 2.69 -8.09
CA ILE A 106 -5.98 2.63 -7.79
C ILE A 106 -5.83 2.35 -6.30
N ALA A 107 -5.18 1.22 -5.98
CA ALA A 107 -4.66 0.92 -4.65
C ALA A 107 -3.16 1.21 -4.64
N ILE A 108 -2.71 2.11 -3.75
CA ILE A 108 -1.32 2.59 -3.73
C ILE A 108 -0.68 2.42 -2.36
N ALA A 109 0.53 1.83 -2.34
CA ALA A 109 1.46 1.93 -1.22
C ALA A 109 2.43 3.10 -1.50
N ALA A 110 2.30 4.19 -0.76
CA ALA A 110 2.94 5.45 -1.09
C ALA A 110 4.44 5.50 -0.74
N ASN A 111 5.24 6.14 -1.59
CA ASN A 111 6.62 6.54 -1.28
C ASN A 111 6.71 7.89 -0.57
N ASP A 112 5.77 8.80 -0.84
CA ASP A 112 5.69 10.13 -0.23
C ASP A 112 4.23 10.61 -0.29
N ASN A 113 3.65 10.96 0.84
CA ASN A 113 2.24 11.36 0.94
C ASN A 113 1.96 12.72 0.29
N ASP A 114 2.86 13.69 0.49
CA ASP A 114 2.67 15.06 0.04
C ASP A 114 2.89 15.19 -1.48
N ALA A 115 3.96 14.58 -1.98
CA ALA A 115 4.29 14.62 -3.41
C ALA A 115 3.23 13.93 -4.29
N LEU A 116 2.55 12.90 -3.76
CA LEU A 116 1.52 12.17 -4.49
C LEU A 116 0.13 12.82 -4.44
N GLU A 117 -0.13 13.71 -3.49
CA GLU A 117 -1.45 14.32 -3.32
C GLU A 117 -2.03 14.95 -4.59
N PRO A 118 -1.31 15.78 -5.37
CA PRO A 118 -1.88 16.43 -6.55
C PRO A 118 -2.34 15.43 -7.63
N VAL A 119 -1.54 14.40 -7.91
CA VAL A 119 -1.86 13.42 -8.95
C VAL A 119 -2.98 12.48 -8.53
N LEU A 120 -3.07 12.12 -7.25
CA LEU A 120 -4.16 11.29 -6.72
C LEU A 120 -5.48 12.06 -6.70
N LYS A 121 -5.49 13.34 -6.32
CA LYS A 121 -6.65 14.22 -6.46
C LYS A 121 -7.13 14.30 -7.92
N LYS A 122 -6.19 14.42 -8.86
CA LYS A 122 -6.50 14.39 -10.30
C LYS A 122 -7.14 13.05 -10.69
N ALA A 123 -6.65 11.92 -10.19
CA ALA A 123 -7.27 10.61 -10.42
C ALA A 123 -8.72 10.58 -9.91
N MET A 124 -8.95 11.03 -8.67
CA MET A 124 -10.31 11.09 -8.08
C MET A 124 -11.25 12.03 -8.88
N GLN A 125 -10.76 13.18 -9.34
CA GLN A 125 -11.52 14.11 -10.20
C GLN A 125 -11.90 13.48 -11.55
N ASN A 126 -11.15 12.49 -12.03
CA ASN A 126 -11.49 11.68 -13.21
C ASN A 126 -12.37 10.47 -12.89
N GLY A 127 -12.94 10.39 -11.69
CA GLY A 127 -13.85 9.33 -11.28
C GLY A 127 -13.18 8.04 -10.82
N ILE A 128 -11.85 7.99 -10.76
CA ILE A 128 -11.09 6.83 -10.31
C ILE A 128 -11.19 6.73 -8.78
N LYS A 129 -11.51 5.54 -8.27
CA LYS A 129 -11.50 5.29 -6.83
C LYS A 129 -10.06 5.14 -6.35
N VAL A 130 -9.66 5.92 -5.35
CA VAL A 130 -8.31 5.90 -4.81
C VAL A 130 -8.34 5.39 -3.38
N ILE A 131 -7.60 4.33 -3.10
CA ILE A 131 -7.29 3.85 -1.76
C ILE A 131 -5.79 3.85 -1.54
N SER A 132 -5.36 4.09 -0.32
CA SER A 132 -3.99 3.76 0.07
C SER A 132 -3.97 2.44 0.85
N VAL A 133 -2.86 1.73 0.77
CA VAL A 133 -2.64 0.45 1.45
C VAL A 133 -1.22 0.41 1.99
N ASP A 134 -1.00 -0.20 3.15
CA ASP A 134 0.31 -0.29 3.81
C ASP A 134 0.89 1.08 4.18
N SER A 135 1.26 1.90 3.21
CA SER A 135 1.79 3.25 3.38
C SER A 135 0.76 4.27 2.91
N ALA A 136 0.29 5.10 3.83
CA ALA A 136 -0.81 6.03 3.59
C ALA A 136 -0.41 7.20 2.69
N VAL A 137 -1.40 7.74 1.97
CA VAL A 137 -1.37 9.09 1.38
C VAL A 137 -2.24 10.04 2.21
N ASN A 138 -2.15 11.34 1.96
CA ASN A 138 -2.96 12.33 2.65
C ASN A 138 -4.47 12.01 2.52
N SER A 139 -5.22 12.18 3.60
CA SER A 139 -6.64 11.81 3.70
C SER A 139 -7.51 12.43 2.61
N ASN A 140 -7.19 13.64 2.17
CA ASN A 140 -7.90 14.38 1.11
C ASN A 140 -7.58 13.90 -0.33
N SER A 141 -6.67 12.92 -0.48
CA SER A 141 -6.26 12.33 -1.77
C SER A 141 -6.56 10.83 -1.89
N ARG A 142 -7.38 10.31 -0.98
CA ARG A 142 -7.88 8.93 -0.95
C ARG A 142 -9.32 8.88 -0.45
N MET A 143 -10.01 7.80 -0.72
CA MET A 143 -11.32 7.50 -0.13
C MET A 143 -11.20 6.69 1.15
N LEU A 144 -10.21 5.78 1.22
CA LEU A 144 -10.02 4.85 2.31
C LEU A 144 -8.53 4.46 2.42
N HIS A 145 -8.06 4.16 3.63
CA HIS A 145 -6.78 3.49 3.88
C HIS A 145 -7.02 2.06 4.34
N VAL A 146 -6.33 1.10 3.75
CA VAL A 146 -6.27 -0.28 4.25
C VAL A 146 -4.98 -0.43 5.03
N ASN A 147 -5.11 -0.41 6.36
CA ASN A 147 -3.98 -0.45 7.28
C ASN A 147 -3.72 -1.89 7.72
N GLN A 148 -2.51 -2.35 7.51
CA GLN A 148 -2.07 -3.73 7.74
C GLN A 148 -2.12 -4.16 9.19
N ALA A 149 -1.81 -3.25 10.13
CA ALA A 149 -1.86 -3.49 11.56
C ALA A 149 -1.77 -2.16 12.33
N ASN A 150 -2.10 -2.18 13.62
CA ASN A 150 -2.08 -1.00 14.48
C ASN A 150 -0.68 -0.35 14.54
N PRO A 151 -0.50 0.91 14.06
CA PRO A 151 0.80 1.55 13.94
C PRO A 151 1.51 1.77 15.28
N GLU A 152 0.77 2.10 16.34
CA GLU A 152 1.31 2.25 17.68
C GLU A 152 1.92 0.93 18.17
N ARG A 153 1.17 -0.17 17.99
CA ARG A 153 1.65 -1.48 18.39
C ARG A 153 2.87 -1.91 17.57
N ILE A 154 2.87 -1.65 16.25
CA ILE A 154 4.02 -1.93 15.39
C ILE A 154 5.29 -1.24 15.92
N GLY A 155 5.22 0.04 16.27
CA GLY A 155 6.37 0.76 16.81
C GLY A 155 6.80 0.21 18.17
N ARG A 156 5.87 0.10 19.11
CA ARG A 156 6.15 -0.28 20.49
C ARG A 156 6.70 -1.70 20.64
N VAL A 157 6.11 -2.69 19.96
CA VAL A 157 6.56 -4.10 20.11
C VAL A 157 8.01 -4.31 19.66
N GLN A 158 8.50 -3.54 18.70
CA GLN A 158 9.88 -3.65 18.22
C GLN A 158 10.89 -3.14 19.27
N ILE A 159 10.58 -2.06 19.99
CA ILE A 159 11.39 -1.59 21.13
C ILE A 159 11.30 -2.58 22.30
N GLN A 160 10.12 -3.09 22.60
CA GLN A 160 9.91 -4.09 23.65
C GLN A 160 10.76 -5.32 23.37
N ALA A 161 10.69 -5.84 22.15
CA ALA A 161 11.48 -6.99 21.73
C ALA A 161 12.99 -6.76 21.83
N LEU A 162 13.48 -5.64 21.30
CA LEU A 162 14.92 -5.34 21.37
C LEU A 162 15.37 -5.13 22.79
N GLY A 163 14.57 -4.43 23.62
CA GLY A 163 14.82 -4.23 25.05
C GLY A 163 15.00 -5.55 25.79
N GLU A 164 14.11 -6.52 25.57
CA GLU A 164 14.23 -7.87 26.14
C GLU A 164 15.52 -8.57 25.71
N MET A 165 15.86 -8.50 24.40
CA MET A 165 17.08 -9.14 23.85
C MET A 165 18.38 -8.59 24.42
N ILE A 166 18.41 -7.28 24.76
CA ILE A 166 19.65 -6.62 25.27
C ILE A 166 19.59 -6.29 26.77
N ASN A 167 18.62 -6.85 27.50
CA ASN A 167 18.40 -6.59 28.91
C ASN A 167 18.23 -5.08 29.23
N TYR A 168 17.54 -4.35 28.34
CA TYR A 168 17.18 -2.94 28.48
C TYR A 168 18.39 -1.98 28.66
N GLU A 169 19.57 -2.33 28.10
CA GLU A 169 20.76 -1.52 28.24
C GLU A 169 21.61 -1.49 26.97
N GLY A 170 22.06 -0.31 26.54
CA GLY A 170 23.04 -0.10 25.47
C GLY A 170 22.52 0.70 24.29
N LYS A 171 23.43 0.92 23.34
CA LYS A 171 23.15 1.66 22.11
C LYS A 171 22.38 0.81 21.11
N ILE A 172 21.35 1.39 20.53
CA ILE A 172 20.53 0.75 19.50
C ILE A 172 20.44 1.65 18.27
N ALA A 173 20.18 1.06 17.12
CA ALA A 173 19.94 1.78 15.86
C ALA A 173 18.67 1.27 15.18
N VAL A 174 18.06 2.12 14.35
CA VAL A 174 16.98 1.75 13.45
C VAL A 174 17.52 1.78 12.02
N LEU A 175 17.24 0.73 11.23
CA LEU A 175 17.49 0.65 9.81
C LEU A 175 16.15 0.67 9.07
N SER A 176 15.72 1.84 8.62
CA SER A 176 14.46 2.10 7.94
C SER A 176 14.58 2.04 6.41
N ALA A 177 13.45 2.15 5.69
CA ALA A 177 13.43 2.29 4.24
C ALA A 177 13.85 3.70 3.80
N THR A 178 12.99 4.49 3.18
CA THR A 178 13.29 5.87 2.81
C THR A 178 12.97 6.84 3.95
N SER A 179 13.57 8.02 3.93
CA SER A 179 13.26 9.07 4.92
C SER A 179 11.84 9.66 4.77
N GLN A 180 11.18 9.41 3.66
CA GLN A 180 9.79 9.81 3.37
C GLN A 180 8.76 8.70 3.60
N ALA A 181 9.19 7.47 3.94
CA ALA A 181 8.28 6.35 4.16
C ALA A 181 7.28 6.64 5.29
N THR A 182 6.04 7.01 4.93
CA THR A 182 5.02 7.53 5.85
C THR A 182 4.73 6.56 7.00
N ASN A 183 4.51 5.28 6.67
CA ASN A 183 4.22 4.25 7.66
C ASN A 183 5.41 4.03 8.62
N GLN A 184 6.63 3.89 8.10
CA GLN A 184 7.80 3.61 8.93
C GLN A 184 8.18 4.81 9.81
N ASN A 185 8.00 6.03 9.33
CA ASN A 185 8.22 7.23 10.14
C ASN A 185 7.25 7.26 11.34
N LEU A 186 5.97 6.95 11.13
CA LEU A 186 4.99 6.85 12.21
C LEU A 186 5.38 5.74 13.22
N TRP A 187 5.85 4.58 12.75
CA TRP A 187 6.31 3.53 13.68
C TRP A 187 7.55 3.93 14.46
N ILE A 188 8.48 4.70 13.85
CA ILE A 188 9.66 5.23 14.54
C ILE A 188 9.27 6.27 15.59
N GLU A 189 8.25 7.09 15.35
CA GLU A 189 7.69 7.99 16.38
C GLU A 189 7.17 7.19 17.58
N TRP A 190 6.43 6.11 17.35
CA TRP A 190 5.97 5.23 18.42
C TRP A 190 7.11 4.45 19.12
N MET A 191 8.18 4.11 18.40
CA MET A 191 9.41 3.58 19.01
C MET A 191 10.04 4.59 19.95
N GLN A 192 10.13 5.85 19.54
CA GLN A 192 10.67 6.94 20.38
C GLN A 192 9.76 7.23 21.57
N GLU A 193 8.45 7.13 21.40
CA GLU A 193 7.50 7.27 22.51
C GLU A 193 7.65 6.13 23.52
N GLU A 194 7.79 4.88 23.08
CA GLU A 194 8.04 3.73 23.96
C GLU A 194 9.35 3.89 24.74
N LEU A 195 10.41 4.43 24.13
CA LEU A 195 11.70 4.66 24.78
C LEU A 195 11.65 5.69 25.92
N LYS A 196 10.57 6.47 26.06
CA LYS A 196 10.40 7.41 27.19
C LYS A 196 10.03 6.71 28.50
N ASP A 197 9.58 5.47 28.47
CA ASP A 197 9.31 4.69 29.67
C ASP A 197 10.62 4.50 30.48
N PRO A 198 10.61 4.74 31.80
CA PRO A 198 11.80 4.62 32.65
C PRO A 198 12.54 3.28 32.55
N LYS A 199 11.88 2.20 32.16
CA LYS A 199 12.54 0.89 31.97
C LYS A 199 13.59 0.89 30.88
N TYR A 200 13.50 1.82 29.89
CA TYR A 200 14.46 1.97 28.79
C TYR A 200 15.51 3.06 29.06
N ALA A 201 15.59 3.64 30.26
CA ALA A 201 16.48 4.76 30.57
C ALA A 201 17.98 4.50 30.29
N LYS A 202 18.38 3.23 30.15
CA LYS A 202 19.74 2.85 29.77
C LYS A 202 19.90 2.46 28.31
N MET A 203 18.84 2.55 27.50
CA MET A 203 18.87 2.35 26.06
C MET A 203 19.02 3.70 25.35
N GLU A 204 19.88 3.77 24.35
CA GLU A 204 20.12 4.99 23.58
C GLU A 204 19.92 4.70 22.08
N LEU A 205 18.93 5.34 21.45
CA LEU A 205 18.75 5.33 19.99
C LEU A 205 19.77 6.30 19.37
N VAL A 206 20.90 5.76 18.88
CA VAL A 206 22.01 6.56 18.36
C VAL A 206 21.84 6.97 16.91
N LYS A 207 21.03 6.25 16.13
CA LYS A 207 20.87 6.52 14.70
C LYS A 207 19.59 5.89 14.13
N VAL A 208 18.94 6.64 13.24
CA VAL A 208 18.04 6.10 12.21
C VAL A 208 18.79 6.16 10.88
N ALA A 209 19.05 5.01 10.28
CA ALA A 209 19.67 4.84 8.97
C ALA A 209 18.62 4.45 7.94
N TYR A 210 18.87 4.72 6.65
CA TYR A 210 17.90 4.54 5.58
C TYR A 210 18.48 3.69 4.45
N GLY A 211 17.97 2.47 4.31
CA GLY A 211 18.37 1.50 3.29
C GLY A 211 17.56 1.59 1.98
N ASP A 212 16.57 2.49 1.91
CA ASP A 212 15.68 2.76 0.76
C ASP A 212 14.93 1.51 0.26
N ASP A 213 14.72 0.50 1.11
CA ASP A 213 14.22 -0.83 0.70
C ASP A 213 15.02 -1.46 -0.46
N LEU A 214 16.28 -1.08 -0.58
CA LEU A 214 17.25 -1.65 -1.51
C LEU A 214 18.25 -2.53 -0.73
N ARG A 215 18.38 -3.80 -1.14
CA ARG A 215 19.19 -4.78 -0.41
C ARG A 215 20.65 -4.34 -0.24
N ASP A 216 21.28 -3.88 -1.32
CA ASP A 216 22.69 -3.48 -1.28
C ASP A 216 22.93 -2.25 -0.42
N LYS A 217 22.00 -1.28 -0.46
CA LYS A 217 22.06 -0.10 0.39
C LYS A 217 21.83 -0.47 1.86
N SER A 218 20.87 -1.34 2.16
CA SER A 218 20.62 -1.83 3.52
C SER A 218 21.82 -2.58 4.09
N VAL A 219 22.52 -3.37 3.27
CA VAL A 219 23.81 -4.00 3.65
C VAL A 219 24.84 -2.92 3.99
N SER A 220 25.04 -1.94 3.10
CA SER A 220 26.02 -0.86 3.29
C SER A 220 25.71 -0.02 4.53
N GLU A 221 24.45 0.31 4.79
CA GLU A 221 24.02 1.05 5.98
C GLU A 221 24.24 0.22 7.26
N THR A 222 23.94 -1.08 7.24
CA THR A 222 24.25 -1.97 8.37
C THR A 222 25.73 -1.99 8.69
N GLU A 223 26.59 -2.13 7.68
CA GLU A 223 28.06 -2.09 7.87
C GLU A 223 28.54 -0.72 8.41
N ALA A 224 27.95 0.36 7.92
CA ALA A 224 28.23 1.72 8.41
C ALA A 224 27.86 1.90 9.88
N LEU A 225 26.67 1.39 10.30
CA LEU A 225 26.24 1.38 11.70
C LEU A 225 27.24 0.64 12.59
N LEU A 226 27.63 -0.58 12.21
CA LEU A 226 28.59 -1.40 12.97
C LEU A 226 29.99 -0.76 13.09
N LYS A 227 30.41 -0.06 12.04
CA LYS A 227 31.69 0.66 12.02
C LYS A 227 31.66 1.93 12.87
N THR A 228 30.55 2.67 12.80
CA THR A 228 30.41 3.97 13.48
C THR A 228 30.15 3.80 14.98
N TYR A 229 29.44 2.74 15.34
CA TYR A 229 29.05 2.44 16.72
C TYR A 229 29.56 1.04 17.11
N PRO A 230 30.87 0.88 17.43
CA PRO A 230 31.44 -0.44 17.73
C PRO A 230 30.89 -1.06 19.03
N ASP A 231 30.22 -0.28 19.85
CA ASP A 231 29.53 -0.69 21.08
C ASP A 231 27.98 -0.86 20.90
N LEU A 232 27.50 -0.88 19.63
CA LEU A 232 26.10 -1.13 19.30
C LEU A 232 25.65 -2.47 19.90
N LYS A 233 24.48 -2.48 20.52
CA LYS A 233 23.89 -3.69 21.14
C LYS A 233 22.77 -4.30 20.30
N GLY A 234 22.07 -3.48 19.51
CA GLY A 234 20.98 -3.97 18.72
C GLY A 234 20.57 -3.09 17.55
N ILE A 235 19.93 -3.72 16.58
CA ILE A 235 19.35 -3.09 15.40
C ILE A 235 17.86 -3.47 15.32
N ILE A 236 17.01 -2.46 15.12
CA ILE A 236 15.62 -2.63 14.71
C ILE A 236 15.53 -2.30 13.23
N ALA A 237 14.98 -3.20 12.41
CA ALA A 237 14.71 -2.91 11.02
C ALA A 237 13.20 -3.03 10.72
N PRO A 238 12.46 -1.91 10.72
CA PRO A 238 11.02 -1.90 10.40
C PRO A 238 10.76 -2.04 8.89
N THR A 239 11.52 -2.88 8.21
CA THR A 239 11.44 -3.16 6.77
C THR A 239 11.91 -4.56 6.47
N THR A 240 11.17 -5.31 5.64
CA THR A 240 11.48 -6.70 5.31
C THR A 240 12.82 -6.83 4.58
N VAL A 241 13.13 -5.89 3.69
CA VAL A 241 14.42 -5.84 2.99
C VAL A 241 15.56 -5.51 3.95
N GLY A 242 15.35 -4.55 4.86
CA GLY A 242 16.37 -4.11 5.82
C GLY A 242 16.74 -5.19 6.84
N ILE A 243 15.74 -5.88 7.43
CA ILE A 243 16.00 -6.92 8.43
C ILE A 243 16.75 -8.11 7.82
N ALA A 244 16.38 -8.54 6.61
CA ALA A 244 17.06 -9.62 5.91
C ALA A 244 18.52 -9.24 5.54
N ALA A 245 18.74 -7.99 5.10
CA ALA A 245 20.08 -7.46 4.83
C ALA A 245 20.94 -7.37 6.09
N ALA A 246 20.37 -6.86 7.20
CA ALA A 246 21.06 -6.81 8.50
C ALA A 246 21.37 -8.23 9.00
N GLY A 247 20.44 -9.17 8.89
CA GLY A 247 20.64 -10.57 9.24
C GLY A 247 21.82 -11.20 8.49
N LYS A 248 21.91 -10.93 7.17
CA LYS A 248 23.05 -11.37 6.35
C LYS A 248 24.38 -10.78 6.86
N VAL A 249 24.44 -9.47 7.07
CA VAL A 249 25.68 -8.81 7.54
C VAL A 249 26.12 -9.35 8.90
N LEU A 250 25.21 -9.50 9.85
CA LEU A 250 25.51 -10.03 11.18
C LEU A 250 25.99 -11.49 11.11
N THR A 251 25.42 -12.28 10.23
CA THR A 251 25.84 -13.67 9.98
C THR A 251 27.25 -13.71 9.40
N ASP A 252 27.49 -12.99 8.31
CA ASP A 252 28.78 -12.96 7.59
C ASP A 252 29.95 -12.48 8.49
N LYS A 253 29.65 -11.58 9.42
CA LYS A 253 30.64 -11.04 10.37
C LYS A 253 30.78 -11.86 11.68
N GLY A 254 30.02 -12.93 11.85
CA GLY A 254 30.02 -13.74 13.08
C GLY A 254 29.57 -12.98 14.32
N LEU A 255 28.56 -12.12 14.15
CA LEU A 255 27.97 -11.26 15.18
C LEU A 255 26.64 -11.77 15.74
N ALA A 256 26.18 -12.96 15.31
CA ALA A 256 25.02 -13.62 15.87
C ALA A 256 25.12 -13.73 17.41
N GLY A 257 24.09 -13.34 18.12
CA GLY A 257 24.05 -13.31 19.59
C GLY A 257 24.92 -12.23 20.28
N LYS A 258 25.72 -11.45 19.51
CA LYS A 258 26.48 -10.32 20.03
C LYS A 258 25.79 -8.98 19.79
N ILE A 259 25.12 -8.86 18.67
CA ILE A 259 24.26 -7.73 18.31
C ILE A 259 22.86 -8.30 18.06
N ALA A 260 21.91 -7.85 18.84
CA ALA A 260 20.50 -8.26 18.70
C ALA A 260 19.89 -7.66 17.43
N LEU A 261 19.07 -8.45 16.73
CA LEU A 261 18.32 -8.02 15.55
C LEU A 261 16.85 -8.37 15.73
N THR A 262 15.99 -7.40 15.49
CA THR A 262 14.53 -7.59 15.37
C THR A 262 13.95 -6.58 14.39
N GLY A 263 12.68 -6.67 14.13
CA GLY A 263 11.99 -5.75 13.20
C GLY A 263 10.79 -6.41 12.53
N LEU A 264 10.57 -6.02 11.28
CA LEU A 264 9.50 -6.58 10.43
C LEU A 264 10.14 -7.39 9.31
N GLY A 265 9.83 -8.69 9.23
CA GLY A 265 10.47 -9.58 8.28
C GLY A 265 9.52 -10.60 7.67
N LEU A 266 9.77 -10.97 6.41
CA LEU A 266 9.07 -12.10 5.79
C LEU A 266 9.56 -13.41 6.40
N PRO A 267 8.68 -14.30 6.85
CA PRO A 267 9.06 -15.62 7.35
C PRO A 267 9.97 -16.40 6.40
N SER A 268 9.70 -16.35 5.09
CA SER A 268 10.51 -17.02 4.05
C SER A 268 11.97 -16.53 4.01
N GLU A 269 12.22 -15.24 4.26
CA GLU A 269 13.57 -14.69 4.28
C GLU A 269 14.25 -14.82 5.65
N MET A 270 13.47 -14.83 6.73
CA MET A 270 13.98 -14.74 8.10
C MET A 270 14.10 -16.08 8.83
N ALA A 271 13.51 -17.16 8.32
CA ALA A 271 13.48 -18.44 9.01
C ALA A 271 14.88 -18.91 9.45
N SER A 272 15.86 -18.87 8.55
CA SER A 272 17.23 -19.27 8.88
C SER A 272 17.90 -18.39 9.94
N TYR A 273 17.60 -17.09 9.95
CA TYR A 273 18.12 -16.15 10.95
C TYR A 273 17.49 -16.34 12.33
N ILE A 274 16.23 -16.75 12.37
CA ILE A 274 15.53 -17.11 13.61
C ILE A 274 16.11 -18.43 14.16
N GLU A 275 16.23 -19.45 13.31
CA GLU A 275 16.75 -20.77 13.69
C GLU A 275 18.20 -20.70 14.20
N ASN A 276 19.02 -19.84 13.61
CA ASN A 276 20.43 -19.65 13.97
C ASN A 276 20.65 -18.56 15.05
N GLY A 277 19.59 -17.97 15.60
CA GLY A 277 19.65 -17.01 16.69
C GLY A 277 20.24 -15.64 16.32
N VAL A 278 20.32 -15.30 15.03
CA VAL A 278 20.70 -13.97 14.54
C VAL A 278 19.61 -12.95 14.85
N SER A 279 18.34 -13.34 14.60
CA SER A 279 17.14 -12.60 14.96
C SER A 279 16.21 -13.55 15.70
N PRO A 280 16.29 -13.65 17.05
CA PRO A 280 15.53 -14.66 17.80
C PRO A 280 14.03 -14.61 17.60
N TRP A 281 13.49 -13.43 17.37
CA TRP A 281 12.11 -13.19 16.94
C TRP A 281 11.96 -11.84 16.23
N MET A 282 10.93 -11.78 15.41
CA MET A 282 10.52 -10.60 14.66
C MET A 282 9.00 -10.52 14.61
N TYR A 283 8.48 -9.51 13.93
CA TYR A 283 7.04 -9.32 13.73
C TYR A 283 6.72 -9.15 12.25
N LEU A 284 5.49 -9.43 11.91
CA LEU A 284 4.86 -9.04 10.64
C LEU A 284 3.35 -9.29 10.77
N TRP A 285 2.61 -9.06 9.73
CA TRP A 285 1.24 -9.47 9.42
C TRP A 285 1.28 -10.26 8.11
N ASN A 286 0.16 -10.85 7.70
CA ASN A 286 0.11 -11.53 6.41
C ASN A 286 -0.01 -10.51 5.26
N PRO A 287 1.01 -10.32 4.41
CA PRO A 287 0.95 -9.35 3.30
C PRO A 287 -0.06 -9.76 2.22
N ILE A 288 -0.34 -11.06 2.04
CA ILE A 288 -1.35 -11.55 1.10
C ILE A 288 -2.74 -11.04 1.52
N ASP A 289 -3.06 -11.11 2.83
CA ASP A 289 -4.33 -10.61 3.35
C ASP A 289 -4.46 -9.08 3.20
N VAL A 290 -3.35 -8.34 3.32
CA VAL A 290 -3.32 -6.88 3.10
C VAL A 290 -3.69 -6.53 1.66
N GLY A 291 -3.07 -7.21 0.69
CA GLY A 291 -3.38 -7.03 -0.73
C GLY A 291 -4.81 -7.44 -1.07
N TYR A 292 -5.25 -8.58 -0.52
CA TYR A 292 -6.61 -9.09 -0.68
C TYR A 292 -7.65 -8.09 -0.16
N ALA A 293 -7.44 -7.55 1.02
CA ALA A 293 -8.31 -6.53 1.60
C ALA A 293 -8.35 -5.24 0.76
N ALA A 294 -7.19 -4.78 0.26
CA ALA A 294 -7.13 -3.61 -0.60
C ALA A 294 -7.90 -3.80 -1.91
N ALA A 295 -7.86 -4.99 -2.48
CA ALA A 295 -8.61 -5.33 -3.69
C ALA A 295 -10.12 -5.30 -3.44
N TYR A 296 -10.61 -6.00 -2.42
CA TYR A 296 -12.03 -5.99 -2.07
C TYR A 296 -12.53 -4.59 -1.71
N ALA A 297 -11.75 -3.83 -0.95
CA ALA A 297 -12.08 -2.43 -0.66
C ALA A 297 -12.20 -1.59 -1.95
N SER A 298 -11.32 -1.83 -2.94
CA SER A 298 -11.39 -1.18 -4.25
C SER A 298 -12.67 -1.57 -5.01
N VAL A 299 -13.03 -2.85 -5.00
CA VAL A 299 -14.25 -3.38 -5.65
C VAL A 299 -15.50 -2.79 -5.00
N GLU A 300 -15.58 -2.78 -3.68
CA GLU A 300 -16.71 -2.23 -2.93
C GLU A 300 -16.90 -0.73 -3.21
N LEU A 301 -15.81 0.05 -3.28
CA LEU A 301 -15.88 1.47 -3.65
C LEU A 301 -16.34 1.68 -5.09
N VAL A 302 -15.91 0.84 -6.04
CA VAL A 302 -16.36 0.88 -7.43
C VAL A 302 -17.84 0.54 -7.53
N ASN A 303 -18.32 -0.39 -6.70
CA ASN A 303 -19.72 -0.80 -6.60
C ASN A 303 -20.61 0.18 -5.82
N GLY A 304 -20.07 1.31 -5.35
CA GLY A 304 -20.85 2.41 -4.80
C GLY A 304 -20.71 2.66 -3.30
N LYS A 305 -19.88 1.90 -2.58
CA LYS A 305 -19.52 2.27 -1.20
C LYS A 305 -18.72 3.58 -1.19
N THR A 306 -18.73 4.25 -0.06
CA THR A 306 -18.17 5.60 0.07
C THR A 306 -16.91 5.66 0.92
N GLY A 307 -16.66 4.65 1.76
CA GLY A 307 -15.62 4.67 2.79
C GLY A 307 -15.96 5.56 3.97
N ALA A 308 -17.24 5.83 4.20
CA ALA A 308 -17.68 6.64 5.34
C ALA A 308 -17.49 5.90 6.66
N LEU A 309 -17.23 6.65 7.74
CA LEU A 309 -17.08 6.09 9.09
C LEU A 309 -18.30 5.27 9.49
N GLY A 310 -18.08 4.09 10.05
CA GLY A 310 -19.11 3.13 10.44
C GLY A 310 -19.67 2.29 9.28
N GLU A 311 -19.25 2.54 8.02
CA GLU A 311 -19.58 1.67 6.90
C GLU A 311 -18.81 0.35 7.02
N SER A 312 -19.48 -0.79 6.78
CA SER A 312 -18.83 -2.10 6.79
C SER A 312 -18.45 -2.52 5.38
N PHE A 313 -17.24 -3.07 5.23
CA PHE A 313 -16.72 -3.64 3.99
C PHE A 313 -16.62 -5.15 4.14
N GLU A 314 -17.20 -5.88 3.20
CA GLU A 314 -17.08 -7.34 3.14
C GLU A 314 -15.81 -7.70 2.37
N ILE A 315 -14.84 -8.31 3.05
CA ILE A 315 -13.52 -8.62 2.51
C ILE A 315 -13.40 -10.14 2.29
N GLY A 316 -14.20 -10.67 1.40
CA GLY A 316 -14.14 -12.09 1.01
C GLY A 316 -13.93 -13.05 2.20
N ASP A 317 -12.89 -13.86 2.14
CA ASP A 317 -12.56 -14.86 3.17
C ASP A 317 -12.13 -14.25 4.53
N LEU A 318 -11.76 -12.96 4.57
CA LEU A 318 -11.34 -12.27 5.81
C LEU A 318 -12.52 -11.78 6.66
N GLY A 319 -13.75 -11.76 6.10
CA GLY A 319 -14.94 -11.30 6.80
C GLY A 319 -15.20 -9.82 6.66
N SER A 320 -15.95 -9.25 7.61
CA SER A 320 -16.43 -7.87 7.59
C SER A 320 -15.57 -6.95 8.44
N PHE A 321 -15.24 -5.78 7.90
CA PHE A 321 -14.46 -4.75 8.59
C PHE A 321 -15.21 -3.42 8.60
N GLU A 322 -15.29 -2.80 9.76
CA GLU A 322 -15.85 -1.46 9.92
C GLU A 322 -14.81 -0.39 9.57
N VAL A 323 -15.26 0.66 8.87
CA VAL A 323 -14.44 1.84 8.59
C VAL A 323 -14.36 2.69 9.86
N VAL A 324 -13.14 2.91 10.34
CA VAL A 324 -12.84 3.71 11.54
C VAL A 324 -12.02 4.95 11.20
N GLU A 325 -11.87 5.87 12.16
CA GLU A 325 -11.07 7.08 11.98
C GLU A 325 -9.58 6.77 11.73
N ASP A 326 -8.96 7.61 10.90
CA ASP A 326 -7.52 7.66 10.66
C ASP A 326 -7.12 9.14 10.57
N GLY A 327 -6.91 9.77 11.71
CA GLY A 327 -6.73 11.22 11.79
C GLY A 327 -7.92 11.98 11.18
N GLU A 328 -7.67 12.72 10.10
CA GLU A 328 -8.72 13.41 9.34
C GLU A 328 -9.36 12.53 8.24
N GLY A 329 -9.01 11.26 8.17
CA GLY A 329 -9.47 10.32 7.15
C GLY A 329 -10.15 9.10 7.72
N ALA A 330 -10.28 8.08 6.88
CA ALA A 330 -10.94 6.82 7.17
C ALA A 330 -10.03 5.63 6.82
N GLN A 331 -10.12 4.55 7.60
CA GLN A 331 -9.35 3.34 7.39
C GLN A 331 -10.12 2.07 7.74
N ILE A 332 -9.66 0.96 7.16
CA ILE A 332 -9.89 -0.40 7.64
C ILE A 332 -8.61 -0.87 8.31
N MET A 333 -8.70 -1.37 9.54
CA MET A 333 -7.58 -1.90 10.32
C MET A 333 -7.63 -3.42 10.35
N LEU A 334 -6.60 -4.11 9.84
CA LEU A 334 -6.62 -5.58 9.74
C LEU A 334 -6.22 -6.29 11.03
N GLY A 335 -5.58 -5.60 11.98
CA GLY A 335 -5.29 -6.20 13.27
C GLY A 335 -4.03 -5.68 13.95
N ASP A 336 -3.30 -6.59 14.59
CA ASP A 336 -2.06 -6.34 15.32
C ASP A 336 -0.87 -7.06 14.64
N PRO A 337 0.37 -6.60 14.85
CA PRO A 337 1.54 -7.33 14.38
C PRO A 337 1.66 -8.69 15.08
N PHE A 338 1.91 -9.73 14.29
CA PHE A 338 2.09 -11.10 14.76
C PHE A 338 3.56 -11.41 14.99
N LYS A 339 3.87 -12.12 16.09
CA LYS A 339 5.23 -12.51 16.45
C LYS A 339 5.64 -13.81 15.78
N PHE A 340 6.81 -13.82 15.14
CA PHE A 340 7.47 -14.99 14.60
C PHE A 340 8.72 -15.32 15.40
N ASP A 341 8.83 -16.54 15.87
CA ASP A 341 10.00 -17.07 16.56
C ASP A 341 10.22 -18.57 16.22
N SER A 342 11.18 -19.22 16.85
CA SER A 342 11.52 -20.62 16.57
C SER A 342 10.38 -21.62 16.79
N SER A 343 9.33 -21.24 17.53
CA SER A 343 8.19 -22.13 17.79
C SER A 343 7.20 -22.20 16.64
N ASN A 344 7.12 -21.16 15.81
CA ASN A 344 6.10 -21.04 14.76
C ASN A 344 6.65 -20.74 13.35
N ILE A 345 7.90 -20.33 13.21
CA ILE A 345 8.45 -19.88 11.92
C ILE A 345 8.34 -20.94 10.81
N ASN A 346 8.44 -22.22 11.16
CA ASN A 346 8.36 -23.31 10.20
C ASN A 346 6.95 -23.52 9.60
N GLU A 347 5.91 -23.00 10.25
CA GLU A 347 4.54 -23.02 9.74
C GLU A 347 4.32 -21.95 8.66
N TRP A 348 5.14 -20.89 8.68
CA TRP A 348 4.91 -19.68 7.88
C TRP A 348 5.93 -19.46 6.77
N LYS A 349 7.15 -20.02 6.89
CA LYS A 349 8.24 -19.76 5.92
C LYS A 349 7.94 -20.14 4.48
N ASP A 350 7.00 -21.03 4.25
CA ASP A 350 6.57 -21.48 2.93
C ASP A 350 5.26 -20.79 2.47
N VAL A 351 4.69 -19.90 3.31
CA VAL A 351 3.45 -19.18 3.02
C VAL A 351 3.77 -17.80 2.42
N TYR A 352 4.62 -17.03 3.09
CA TYR A 352 5.07 -15.71 2.60
C TYR A 352 6.40 -15.25 3.17
#